data_2b91a1d695f2deb99bab4d48d07860bc
#
_entry.id   2b91a1d695f2deb99bab4d48d07860bc
#
_cell.length_a   1.000
_cell.length_b   1.000
_cell.length_c   1.000
_cell.angle_alpha   90.00
_cell.angle_beta   90.00
_cell.angle_gamma   90.00
#
_symmetry.space_group_name_H-M   'P 1'
#
loop_
_entity.id
_entity.type
_entity.pdbx_description
1 polymer ?
#
loop_
_entity_poly.entity_id
_entity_poly.type
_entity_poly.pdbx_seq_one_letter_code
_entity_poly.pdbx_strand_id
1 'polypeptide(L)'
;MAAQDKILKVPLRISMTLLLLAMLAQIFDWPYANKMLLLCFSLVGILYTIRFWKKLEKKFIDYVKVTLVFFWSINGISSILGFQHTVYFQAVIGFTFLIWFIMEGTAYFLDEDRKSKNTQSKILWNVFMVVGTLAIIIGSLSNMLNWQFSVPLLAFGILTVAIYILKDVFIVSKIEKDDRNNEEFQL
;
A
#
# COMPACT_ATOMS: atom_id res chain seq x y z
N MET A 1 -16.14 -18.43 -9.88
CA MET A 1 -15.10 -18.26 -8.82
C MET A 1 -14.44 -16.86 -8.74
N ALA A 2 -14.94 -15.84 -9.44
CA ALA A 2 -14.24 -14.55 -9.58
C ALA A 2 -14.78 -13.36 -8.76
N ALA A 3 -15.91 -13.50 -8.07
CA ALA A 3 -16.57 -12.35 -7.41
C ALA A 3 -16.10 -12.05 -5.97
N GLN A 4 -15.39 -12.97 -5.30
CA GLN A 4 -15.05 -12.81 -3.88
C GLN A 4 -13.81 -11.94 -3.58
N ASP A 5 -12.93 -11.72 -4.55
CA ASP A 5 -11.67 -10.99 -4.31
C ASP A 5 -11.80 -9.45 -4.36
N LYS A 6 -12.96 -8.93 -4.72
CA LYS A 6 -13.16 -7.48 -4.94
C LYS A 6 -13.63 -6.69 -3.71
N ILE A 7 -13.99 -7.39 -2.61
CA ILE A 7 -14.54 -6.73 -1.41
C ILE A 7 -13.51 -5.78 -0.78
N LEU A 8 -13.88 -4.50 -0.65
CA LEU A 8 -13.06 -3.44 -0.03
C LEU A 8 -11.74 -3.10 -0.73
N LYS A 9 -11.52 -3.54 -1.99
CA LYS A 9 -10.28 -3.25 -2.71
C LYS A 9 -10.11 -1.75 -2.97
N VAL A 10 -11.19 -1.08 -3.40
CA VAL A 10 -11.19 0.36 -3.70
C VAL A 10 -10.98 1.22 -2.43
N PRO A 11 -11.79 1.07 -1.36
CA PRO A 11 -11.61 1.89 -0.16
C PRO A 11 -10.24 1.69 0.49
N LEU A 12 -9.70 0.47 0.47
CA LEU A 12 -8.37 0.19 1.01
C LEU A 12 -7.26 0.88 0.21
N ARG A 13 -7.35 0.91 -1.12
CA ARG A 13 -6.40 1.63 -1.98
C ARG A 13 -6.48 3.14 -1.77
N ILE A 14 -7.68 3.70 -1.67
CA ILE A 14 -7.89 5.12 -1.37
C ILE A 14 -7.26 5.46 -0.01
N SER A 15 -7.50 4.65 1.01
CA SER A 15 -6.92 4.86 2.35
C SER A 15 -5.39 4.80 2.33
N MET A 16 -4.80 3.87 1.56
CA MET A 16 -3.34 3.80 1.39
C MET A 16 -2.78 5.03 0.67
N THR A 17 -3.46 5.51 -0.37
CA THR A 17 -3.05 6.75 -1.07
C THR A 17 -3.13 7.97 -0.13
N LEU A 18 -4.23 8.09 0.62
CA LEU A 18 -4.38 9.16 1.61
C LEU A 18 -3.30 9.08 2.69
N LEU A 19 -2.93 7.88 3.14
CA LEU A 19 -1.84 7.69 4.08
C LEU A 19 -0.50 8.19 3.52
N LEU A 20 -0.19 7.87 2.26
CA LEU A 20 1.03 8.35 1.60
C LEU A 20 1.05 9.89 1.48
N LEU A 21 -0.09 10.49 1.13
CA LEU A 21 -0.23 11.95 1.07
C LEU A 21 -0.13 12.58 2.46
N ALA A 22 -0.65 11.93 3.50
CA ALA A 22 -0.51 12.40 4.88
C ALA A 22 0.96 12.30 5.38
N MET A 23 1.70 11.25 4.98
CA MET A 23 3.15 11.16 5.23
C MET A 23 3.91 12.29 4.53
N LEU A 24 3.53 12.61 3.28
CA LEU A 24 4.10 13.73 2.56
C LEU A 24 3.81 15.05 3.27
N ALA A 25 2.57 15.27 3.73
CA ALA A 25 2.18 16.44 4.50
C ALA A 25 3.00 16.57 5.80
N GLN A 26 3.36 15.46 6.45
CA GLN A 26 4.22 15.45 7.63
C GLN A 26 5.67 15.85 7.28
N ILE A 27 6.20 15.42 6.14
CA ILE A 27 7.54 15.80 5.68
C ILE A 27 7.63 17.33 5.44
N PHE A 28 6.51 17.95 5.05
CA PHE A 28 6.41 19.41 4.86
C PHE A 28 5.91 20.17 6.10
N ASP A 29 5.87 19.52 7.27
CA ASP A 29 5.45 20.12 8.56
C ASP A 29 4.06 20.79 8.50
N TRP A 30 3.11 20.25 7.76
CA TRP A 30 1.75 20.77 7.71
C TRP A 30 1.04 20.63 9.07
N PRO A 31 0.31 21.67 9.52
CA PRO A 31 -0.20 21.76 10.89
C PRO A 31 -1.20 20.64 11.28
N TYR A 32 -1.82 19.98 10.32
CA TYR A 32 -2.80 18.89 10.55
C TYR A 32 -2.29 17.51 10.14
N ALA A 33 -1.04 17.39 9.71
CA ALA A 33 -0.48 16.14 9.18
C ALA A 33 -0.61 14.97 10.18
N ASN A 34 -0.32 15.18 11.45
CA ASN A 34 -0.43 14.16 12.50
C ASN A 34 -1.86 13.64 12.67
N LYS A 35 -2.87 14.52 12.60
CA LYS A 35 -4.29 14.13 12.68
C LYS A 35 -4.71 13.31 11.46
N MET A 36 -4.27 13.72 10.26
CA MET A 36 -4.51 12.99 9.02
C MET A 36 -3.86 11.60 9.06
N LEU A 37 -2.61 11.51 9.50
CA LEU A 37 -1.91 10.24 9.66
C LEU A 37 -2.63 9.30 10.61
N LEU A 38 -3.04 9.79 11.79
CA LEU A 38 -3.76 9.00 12.77
C LEU A 38 -5.05 8.41 12.19
N LEU A 39 -5.83 9.25 11.48
CA LEU A 39 -7.05 8.81 10.80
C LEU A 39 -6.74 7.77 9.71
N CYS A 40 -5.72 8.00 8.89
CA CYS A 40 -5.37 7.09 7.79
C CYS A 40 -4.85 5.74 8.30
N PHE A 41 -3.99 5.71 9.33
CA PHE A 41 -3.54 4.46 9.95
C PHE A 41 -4.71 3.67 10.54
N SER A 42 -5.63 4.35 11.22
CA SER A 42 -6.84 3.72 11.79
C SER A 42 -7.70 3.13 10.67
N LEU A 43 -7.95 3.87 9.59
CA LEU A 43 -8.73 3.39 8.45
C LEU A 43 -8.09 2.17 7.78
N VAL A 44 -6.79 2.19 7.52
CA VAL A 44 -6.07 1.06 6.90
C VAL A 44 -6.17 -0.18 7.78
N GLY A 45 -5.90 -0.06 9.09
CA GLY A 45 -5.99 -1.18 10.04
C GLY A 45 -7.39 -1.78 10.12
N ILE A 46 -8.43 -0.93 10.24
CA ILE A 46 -9.83 -1.37 10.33
C ILE A 46 -10.28 -2.01 9.01
N LEU A 47 -10.07 -1.36 7.87
CA LEU A 47 -10.50 -1.86 6.57
C LEU A 47 -9.82 -3.20 6.22
N TYR A 48 -8.54 -3.35 6.57
CA TYR A 48 -7.83 -4.60 6.31
C TYR A 48 -8.33 -5.74 7.19
N THR A 49 -8.63 -5.46 8.46
CA THR A 49 -9.22 -6.43 9.39
C THR A 49 -10.62 -6.87 8.94
N ILE A 50 -11.47 -5.93 8.50
CA ILE A 50 -12.80 -6.24 7.95
C ILE A 50 -12.68 -7.09 6.68
N ARG A 51 -11.73 -6.75 5.79
CA ARG A 51 -11.46 -7.55 4.58
C ARG A 51 -11.07 -8.99 4.93
N PHE A 52 -10.20 -9.16 5.91
CA PHE A 52 -9.79 -10.48 6.39
C PHE A 52 -10.99 -11.28 6.96
N TRP A 53 -11.87 -10.62 7.72
CA TRP A 53 -13.07 -11.29 8.27
C TRP A 53 -14.05 -11.73 7.18
N LYS A 54 -14.26 -10.91 6.17
CA LYS A 54 -15.18 -11.20 5.06
C LYS A 54 -14.63 -12.26 4.07
N LYS A 55 -13.35 -12.61 4.14
CA LYS A 55 -12.76 -13.65 3.29
C LYS A 55 -13.17 -15.02 3.77
N LEU A 56 -13.87 -15.80 2.91
CA LEU A 56 -14.38 -17.15 3.24
C LEU A 56 -13.25 -18.17 3.36
N GLU A 57 -12.35 -18.22 2.37
CA GLU A 57 -11.19 -19.11 2.39
C GLU A 57 -9.95 -18.35 2.85
N LYS A 58 -9.44 -18.66 4.04
CA LYS A 58 -8.27 -18.04 4.64
C LYS A 58 -7.04 -18.92 4.45
N LYS A 59 -6.03 -18.41 3.74
CA LYS A 59 -4.73 -19.06 3.60
C LYS A 59 -3.77 -18.54 4.69
N PHE A 60 -2.72 -19.29 4.98
CA PHE A 60 -1.69 -18.87 5.95
C PHE A 60 -1.17 -17.45 5.67
N ILE A 61 -0.93 -17.14 4.41
CA ILE A 61 -0.46 -15.82 3.99
C ILE A 61 -1.43 -14.67 4.35
N ASP A 62 -2.74 -14.94 4.43
CA ASP A 62 -3.72 -13.92 4.83
C ASP A 62 -3.60 -13.57 6.31
N TYR A 63 -3.27 -14.54 7.17
CA TYR A 63 -2.95 -14.30 8.58
C TYR A 63 -1.67 -13.48 8.73
N VAL A 64 -0.63 -13.81 7.97
CA VAL A 64 0.62 -13.03 7.96
C VAL A 64 0.36 -11.58 7.56
N LYS A 65 -0.42 -11.35 6.49
CA LYS A 65 -0.75 -10.00 6.00
C LYS A 65 -1.57 -9.21 7.01
N VAL A 66 -2.60 -9.82 7.63
CA VAL A 66 -3.42 -9.09 8.61
C VAL A 66 -2.60 -8.74 9.84
N THR A 67 -1.76 -9.64 10.32
CA THR A 67 -0.85 -9.38 11.44
C THR A 67 0.10 -8.23 11.12
N LEU A 68 0.75 -8.28 9.94
CA LEU A 68 1.66 -7.23 9.48
C LEU A 68 0.97 -5.86 9.46
N VAL A 69 -0.17 -5.75 8.78
CA VAL A 69 -0.89 -4.47 8.62
C VAL A 69 -1.43 -3.97 9.97
N PHE A 70 -1.94 -4.85 10.81
CA PHE A 70 -2.47 -4.50 12.13
C PHE A 70 -1.39 -3.93 13.05
N PHE A 71 -0.27 -4.65 13.21
CA PHE A 71 0.84 -4.20 14.06
C PHE A 71 1.50 -2.93 13.48
N TRP A 72 1.62 -2.84 12.16
CA TRP A 72 2.14 -1.64 11.51
C TRP A 72 1.23 -0.42 11.75
N SER A 73 -0.08 -0.57 11.65
CA SER A 73 -1.04 0.49 11.93
C SER A 73 -1.00 0.95 13.39
N ILE A 74 -0.96 0.01 14.34
CA ILE A 74 -0.82 0.32 15.77
C ILE A 74 0.49 1.03 16.05
N ASN A 75 1.60 0.55 15.47
CA ASN A 75 2.90 1.18 15.64
C ASN A 75 2.91 2.62 15.11
N GLY A 76 2.28 2.87 13.93
CA GLY A 76 2.11 4.21 13.38
C GLY A 76 1.30 5.14 14.30
N ILE A 77 0.16 4.66 14.81
CA ILE A 77 -0.69 5.40 15.76
C ILE A 77 0.09 5.71 17.04
N SER A 78 0.79 4.72 17.61
CA SER A 78 1.60 4.88 18.82
C SER A 78 2.71 5.91 18.66
N SER A 79 3.35 5.92 17.48
CA SER A 79 4.37 6.90 17.13
C SER A 79 3.84 8.32 17.14
N ILE A 80 2.66 8.55 16.54
CA ILE A 80 2.02 9.86 16.46
C ILE A 80 1.58 10.35 17.84
N LEU A 81 1.12 9.44 18.70
CA LEU A 81 0.69 9.75 20.06
C LEU A 81 1.85 9.91 21.05
N GLY A 82 3.09 9.71 20.60
CA GLY A 82 4.28 9.85 21.44
C GLY A 82 4.49 8.70 22.43
N PHE A 83 3.82 7.56 22.24
CA PHE A 83 4.09 6.39 23.06
C PHE A 83 5.46 5.80 22.69
N GLN A 84 6.22 5.36 23.71
CA GLN A 84 7.51 4.73 23.47
C GLN A 84 7.34 3.48 22.63
N HIS A 85 8.11 3.41 21.54
CA HIS A 85 8.10 2.25 20.65
C HIS A 85 8.63 1.03 21.40
N THR A 86 7.76 0.07 21.62
CA THR A 86 8.16 -1.21 22.18
C THR A 86 8.89 -1.99 21.09
N VAL A 87 10.12 -2.39 21.33
CA VAL A 87 10.94 -3.23 20.43
C VAL A 87 10.17 -4.45 19.93
N TYR A 88 9.23 -4.95 20.74
CA TYR A 88 8.35 -6.06 20.38
C TYR A 88 7.48 -5.78 19.14
N PHE A 89 6.89 -4.58 19.00
CA PHE A 89 6.09 -4.24 17.81
C PHE A 89 6.96 -4.23 16.57
N GLN A 90 8.15 -3.66 16.64
CA GLN A 90 9.09 -3.62 15.53
C GLN A 90 9.56 -5.02 15.14
N ALA A 91 9.84 -5.87 16.12
CA ALA A 91 10.23 -7.27 15.89
C ALA A 91 9.10 -8.06 15.20
N VAL A 92 7.85 -7.92 15.66
CA VAL A 92 6.68 -8.58 15.02
C VAL A 92 6.50 -8.09 13.58
N ILE A 93 6.57 -6.78 13.35
CA ILE A 93 6.46 -6.21 12.00
C ILE A 93 7.58 -6.73 11.10
N GLY A 94 8.83 -6.70 11.57
CA GLY A 94 9.98 -7.19 10.80
C GLY A 94 9.88 -8.68 10.46
N PHE A 95 9.50 -9.50 11.43
CA PHE A 95 9.36 -10.94 11.22
C PHE A 95 8.19 -11.29 10.26
N THR A 96 7.04 -10.68 10.45
CA THR A 96 5.89 -10.89 9.56
C THR A 96 6.13 -10.35 8.15
N PHE A 97 6.88 -9.24 8.03
CA PHE A 97 7.31 -8.70 6.74
C PHE A 97 8.25 -9.68 6.02
N LEU A 98 9.23 -10.27 6.71
CA LEU A 98 10.14 -11.27 6.13
C LEU A 98 9.36 -12.49 5.61
N ILE A 99 8.42 -13.02 6.41
CA ILE A 99 7.60 -14.17 5.98
C ILE A 99 6.79 -13.79 4.74
N TRP A 100 6.13 -12.63 4.75
CA TRP A 100 5.38 -12.16 3.59
C TRP A 100 6.26 -12.00 2.36
N PHE A 101 7.44 -11.40 2.52
CA PHE A 101 8.39 -11.18 1.43
C PHE A 101 8.88 -12.50 0.82
N ILE A 102 9.22 -13.49 1.63
CA ILE A 102 9.64 -14.82 1.16
C ILE A 102 8.51 -15.53 0.43
N MET A 103 7.28 -15.48 0.94
CA MET A 103 6.15 -16.23 0.38
C MET A 103 5.52 -15.57 -0.87
N GLU A 104 5.47 -14.25 -0.92
CA GLU A 104 4.72 -13.54 -1.96
C GLU A 104 5.59 -12.51 -2.72
N GLY A 105 6.52 -11.86 -2.04
CA GLY A 105 7.42 -10.89 -2.65
C GLY A 105 8.30 -11.54 -3.71
N THR A 106 8.89 -12.69 -3.41
CA THR A 106 9.71 -13.45 -4.36
C THR A 106 8.91 -13.95 -5.55
N ALA A 107 7.69 -14.46 -5.33
CA ALA A 107 6.80 -14.88 -6.41
C ALA A 107 6.44 -13.73 -7.35
N TYR A 108 6.29 -12.50 -6.82
CA TYR A 108 6.03 -11.31 -7.62
C TYR A 108 7.17 -10.98 -8.60
N PHE A 109 8.42 -11.21 -8.19
CA PHE A 109 9.61 -10.95 -9.02
C PHE A 109 9.93 -12.11 -9.98
N LEU A 110 9.56 -13.35 -9.62
CA LEU A 110 9.88 -14.56 -10.39
C LEU A 110 8.77 -14.98 -11.37
N ASP A 111 7.61 -14.32 -11.37
CA ASP A 111 6.46 -14.65 -12.19
C ASP A 111 6.73 -14.35 -13.67
N GLU A 112 7.28 -15.34 -14.39
CA GLU A 112 7.60 -15.25 -15.82
C GLU A 112 6.36 -15.15 -16.72
N ASP A 113 5.20 -15.63 -16.27
CA ASP A 113 3.93 -15.59 -17.03
C ASP A 113 3.40 -14.15 -17.20
N ARG A 114 3.85 -13.21 -16.40
CA ARG A 114 3.55 -11.77 -16.61
C ARG A 114 4.20 -11.18 -17.84
N LYS A 115 5.28 -11.77 -18.37
CA LYS A 115 6.01 -11.25 -19.55
C LYS A 115 5.18 -11.34 -20.83
N SER A 116 4.27 -12.32 -20.95
CA SER A 116 3.54 -12.57 -22.19
C SER A 116 2.33 -11.65 -22.46
N LYS A 117 1.87 -10.87 -21.48
CA LYS A 117 0.73 -9.93 -21.59
C LYS A 117 1.11 -8.45 -21.47
N ASN A 118 2.36 -8.09 -21.69
CA ASN A 118 2.83 -6.72 -21.49
C ASN A 118 2.53 -5.81 -22.69
N THR A 119 1.42 -5.09 -22.62
CA THR A 119 1.21 -3.88 -23.41
C THR A 119 2.23 -2.83 -22.94
N GLN A 120 2.81 -2.04 -23.87
CA GLN A 120 3.82 -1.00 -23.58
C GLN A 120 3.42 -0.09 -22.39
N SER A 121 2.14 0.22 -22.26
CA SER A 121 1.61 1.00 -21.15
C SER A 121 1.81 0.32 -19.77
N LYS A 122 1.75 -1.01 -19.67
CA LYS A 122 1.97 -1.73 -18.41
C LYS A 122 3.44 -1.71 -18.00
N ILE A 123 4.34 -1.83 -18.98
CA ILE A 123 5.80 -1.76 -18.75
C ILE A 123 6.14 -0.39 -18.19
N LEU A 124 5.64 0.68 -18.81
CA LEU A 124 5.89 2.06 -18.36
C LEU A 124 5.44 2.27 -16.90
N TRP A 125 4.24 1.79 -16.54
CA TRP A 125 3.73 1.92 -15.18
C TRP A 125 4.51 1.09 -14.16
N ASN A 126 5.00 -0.09 -14.54
CA ASN A 126 5.84 -0.90 -13.66
C ASN A 126 7.20 -0.21 -13.43
N VAL A 127 7.80 0.37 -14.47
CA VAL A 127 9.03 1.19 -14.34
C VAL A 127 8.78 2.38 -13.41
N PHE A 128 7.65 3.06 -13.56
CA PHE A 128 7.29 4.20 -12.73
C PHE A 128 7.19 3.80 -11.23
N MET A 129 6.58 2.65 -10.94
CA MET A 129 6.51 2.11 -9.59
C MET A 129 7.90 1.78 -9.01
N VAL A 130 8.76 1.13 -9.80
CA VAL A 130 10.13 0.78 -9.38
C VAL A 130 10.93 2.05 -9.09
N VAL A 131 10.89 3.03 -9.99
CA VAL A 131 11.58 4.32 -9.80
C VAL A 131 11.07 5.04 -8.56
N GLY A 132 9.76 5.10 -8.34
CA GLY A 132 9.16 5.69 -7.15
C GLY A 132 9.62 5.00 -5.85
N THR A 133 9.62 3.67 -5.85
CA THR A 133 10.07 2.89 -4.68
C THR A 133 11.56 3.10 -4.39
N LEU A 134 12.40 3.09 -5.43
CA LEU A 134 13.83 3.39 -5.29
C LEU A 134 14.07 4.81 -4.78
N ALA A 135 13.30 5.80 -5.26
CA ALA A 135 13.39 7.16 -4.79
C ALA A 135 13.04 7.29 -3.29
N ILE A 136 12.03 6.53 -2.81
CA ILE A 136 11.71 6.48 -1.37
C ILE A 136 12.87 5.87 -0.58
N ILE A 137 13.43 4.75 -1.03
CA ILE A 137 14.53 4.08 -0.33
C ILE A 137 15.77 4.98 -0.27
N ILE A 138 16.19 5.52 -1.42
CA ILE A 138 17.37 6.38 -1.50
C ILE A 138 17.12 7.70 -0.73
N GLY A 139 15.92 8.28 -0.86
CA GLY A 139 15.52 9.48 -0.13
C GLY A 139 15.53 9.29 1.39
N SER A 140 15.07 8.13 1.87
CA SER A 140 15.11 7.78 3.30
C SER A 140 16.54 7.62 3.80
N LEU A 141 17.40 6.92 3.05
CA LEU A 141 18.82 6.80 3.38
C LEU A 141 19.53 8.15 3.35
N SER A 142 19.27 8.98 2.34
CA SER A 142 19.83 10.33 2.22
C SER A 142 19.37 11.23 3.38
N ASN A 143 18.13 11.06 3.86
CA ASN A 143 17.63 11.80 5.01
C ASN A 143 18.36 11.42 6.31
N MET A 144 18.69 10.13 6.49
CA MET A 144 19.53 9.69 7.62
C MET A 144 20.95 10.28 7.57
N LEU A 145 21.46 10.58 6.36
CA LEU A 145 22.77 11.20 6.15
C LEU A 145 22.70 12.75 6.13
N ASN A 146 21.53 13.35 6.40
CA ASN A 146 21.26 14.79 6.34
C ASN A 146 21.64 15.46 4.99
N TRP A 147 21.44 14.76 3.87
CA TRP A 147 21.66 15.31 2.55
C TRP A 147 20.54 16.28 2.14
N GLN A 148 20.91 17.40 1.50
CA GLN A 148 19.97 18.47 1.13
C GLN A 148 18.87 18.03 0.16
N PHE A 149 19.13 17.02 -0.68
CA PHE A 149 18.17 16.50 -1.66
C PHE A 149 17.27 15.37 -1.13
N SER A 150 17.38 15.02 0.15
CA SER A 150 16.60 13.92 0.74
C SER A 150 15.09 14.15 0.68
N VAL A 151 14.63 15.35 1.10
CA VAL A 151 13.21 15.70 1.14
C VAL A 151 12.57 15.76 -0.24
N PRO A 152 13.14 16.46 -1.25
CA PRO A 152 12.62 16.41 -2.62
C PRO A 152 12.55 15.00 -3.21
N LEU A 153 13.55 14.15 -2.94
CA LEU A 153 13.59 12.79 -3.45
C LEU A 153 12.54 11.90 -2.81
N LEU A 154 12.34 12.01 -1.48
CA LEU A 154 11.26 11.36 -0.76
C LEU A 154 9.89 11.79 -1.29
N ALA A 155 9.67 13.10 -1.44
CA ALA A 155 8.43 13.65 -1.94
C ALA A 155 8.12 13.13 -3.35
N PHE A 156 9.09 13.13 -4.24
CA PHE A 156 8.94 12.57 -5.59
C PHE A 156 8.58 11.09 -5.56
N GLY A 157 9.27 10.29 -4.74
CA GLY A 157 9.00 8.86 -4.62
C GLY A 157 7.59 8.57 -4.09
N ILE A 158 7.19 9.26 -3.01
CA ILE A 158 5.86 9.11 -2.41
C ILE A 158 4.75 9.50 -3.40
N LEU A 159 4.89 10.62 -4.10
CA LEU A 159 3.92 11.06 -5.12
C LEU A 159 3.80 10.05 -6.25
N THR A 160 4.93 9.54 -6.74
CA THR A 160 4.95 8.55 -7.83
C THR A 160 4.21 7.28 -7.44
N VAL A 161 4.46 6.74 -6.25
CA VAL A 161 3.77 5.54 -5.75
C VAL A 161 2.29 5.83 -5.48
N ALA A 162 1.95 7.00 -4.94
CA ALA A 162 0.56 7.40 -4.72
C ALA A 162 -0.24 7.46 -6.03
N ILE A 163 0.33 8.06 -7.10
CA ILE A 163 -0.28 8.11 -8.43
C ILE A 163 -0.47 6.69 -9.01
N TYR A 164 0.52 5.82 -8.84
CA TYR A 164 0.43 4.44 -9.29
C TYR A 164 -0.74 3.69 -8.62
N ILE A 165 -0.92 3.84 -7.30
CA ILE A 165 -2.01 3.22 -6.55
C ILE A 165 -3.37 3.79 -6.99
N LEU A 166 -3.47 5.12 -7.17
CA LEU A 166 -4.70 5.78 -7.61
C LEU A 166 -5.14 5.33 -8.99
N LYS A 167 -4.21 5.23 -9.95
CA LYS A 167 -4.52 4.72 -11.30
C LYS A 167 -5.28 3.40 -11.25
N ASP A 168 -4.82 2.49 -10.40
CA ASP A 168 -5.42 1.15 -10.27
C ASP A 168 -6.86 1.20 -9.71
N VAL A 169 -7.21 2.25 -8.94
CA VAL A 169 -8.59 2.48 -8.46
C VAL A 169 -9.51 2.80 -9.64
N PHE A 170 -9.08 3.68 -10.54
CA PHE A 170 -9.89 4.08 -11.70
C PHE A 170 -10.06 2.96 -12.72
N ILE A 171 -9.03 2.13 -12.94
CA ILE A 171 -9.11 0.99 -13.86
C ILE A 171 -10.09 -0.06 -13.32
N VAL A 172 -10.06 -0.37 -12.03
CA VAL A 172 -10.98 -1.34 -11.41
C VAL A 172 -12.42 -0.85 -11.52
N SER A 173 -12.68 0.43 -11.28
CA SER A 173 -14.03 1.01 -11.39
C SER A 173 -14.56 0.98 -12.83
N LYS A 174 -13.70 1.12 -13.83
CA LYS A 174 -14.09 1.07 -15.25
C LYS A 174 -14.46 -0.34 -15.69
N ILE A 175 -13.67 -1.34 -15.29
CA ILE A 175 -13.97 -2.76 -15.61
C ILE A 175 -15.28 -3.19 -14.96
N GLU A 176 -15.55 -2.79 -13.72
CA GLU A 176 -16.77 -3.13 -13.01
C GLU A 176 -18.03 -2.44 -13.61
N LYS A 177 -17.85 -1.31 -14.28
CA LYS A 177 -18.89 -0.61 -15.02
C LYS A 177 -19.18 -1.28 -16.38
N ASP A 178 -18.14 -1.72 -17.09
CA ASP A 178 -18.26 -2.43 -18.36
C ASP A 178 -18.90 -3.82 -18.17
N ASP A 179 -18.53 -4.53 -17.11
CA ASP A 179 -19.13 -5.84 -16.78
C ASP A 179 -20.63 -5.69 -16.46
N ARG A 180 -21.04 -4.66 -15.71
CA ARG A 180 -22.47 -4.37 -15.44
C ARG A 180 -23.27 -4.02 -16.70
N ASN A 181 -22.71 -3.19 -17.57
CA ASN A 181 -23.38 -2.83 -18.83
C ASN A 181 -23.55 -4.05 -19.75
N ASN A 182 -22.57 -4.96 -19.77
CA ASN A 182 -22.68 -6.18 -20.57
C ASN A 182 -23.73 -7.16 -20.02
N GLU A 183 -23.96 -7.19 -18.69
CA GLU A 183 -25.01 -8.02 -18.09
C GLU A 183 -26.42 -7.46 -18.35
N GLU A 184 -26.58 -6.11 -18.42
CA GLU A 184 -27.87 -5.47 -18.76
C GLU A 184 -28.26 -5.64 -20.23
N PHE A 185 -27.30 -5.86 -21.15
CA PHE A 185 -27.58 -6.08 -22.58
C PHE A 185 -27.80 -7.56 -22.95
N GLN A 186 -27.69 -8.51 -22.00
CA GLN A 186 -27.91 -9.96 -22.23
C GLN A 186 -29.32 -10.43 -21.81
N LEU A 187 -30.22 -9.55 -21.43
CA LEU A 187 -31.65 -9.77 -21.20
C LEU A 187 -32.46 -9.23 -22.39
#